data_7325a7b30e027472bee6f65dbb335796
#
_entry.id   7325a7b30e027472bee6f65dbb335796
#
_cell.length_a   1.000
_cell.length_b   1.000
_cell.length_c   1.000
_cell.angle_alpha   90.00
_cell.angle_beta   90.00
_cell.angle_gamma   90.00
#
_symmetry.space_group_name_H-M   'P 1'
#
loop_
_entity.id
_entity.type
_entity.pdbx_description
1 polymer ?
#
loop_
_entity_poly.entity_id
_entity_poly.type
_entity_poly.pdbx_seq_one_letter_code
_entity_poly.pdbx_strand_id
1 'polypeptide(L)'
;MKSLNDLGIKQSKAIYWASGIVSICGIIFEVLFGAAGSYILGDGVKQYTLTISLFLTGMGIGASISERVTKNLITSFIWIEYAIGLIGGFSTFLFFGVTAFLPGGTDAIFLYSITLIIGGLTGLELPILIRKANEIGVTLSKSTARVLFSDYAGGLIGGLLFAFYLRPEFGLVKTAFMVALINVGVALWVLYYFKKEIARFRLHLISGASIFLILLSGVFWGDEVAFTFEQKLYRDPIIYHDQTDYQQIILTKEQGDVRLFLDGQLQMSSTDEYRYHETLVHPAVASVKDPEDVLVLGGGDGLVLRELWKYDDIQHVDLVDLDPAVVELANTNYDLLELNGDSFSDPRVNVQHADAFSYLEEADGFWDVIIVDLPDPNNESLNKLYTLQFYQLIRNHLNPGGAVMIQSTSPTFATDVYWTIDYTVQQAGLHTENLHVDIPSFGDWGFVMAKREEIADVVDTIELKAETRFLDDEVLQGLTVFGKDIDREIENQDGESFDYQPNTLIEPILLQMYERAWQTY
;
A
#
# COMPACT_ATOMS: atom_id res chain seq x y z
N MET A 1 -47.88 -25.91 -24.90
CA MET A 1 -46.90 -26.63 -24.04
C MET A 1 -45.44 -26.40 -24.46
N LYS A 2 -45.01 -26.50 -25.74
CA LYS A 2 -43.62 -26.23 -26.16
C LYS A 2 -43.17 -24.80 -25.85
N SER A 3 -43.98 -23.75 -26.05
CA SER A 3 -43.62 -22.36 -25.82
C SER A 3 -43.46 -21.99 -24.32
N LEU A 4 -44.18 -22.63 -23.39
CA LEU A 4 -44.06 -22.44 -21.94
C LEU A 4 -42.79 -23.09 -21.38
N ASN A 5 -42.43 -24.29 -21.89
CA ASN A 5 -41.19 -24.97 -21.51
C ASN A 5 -39.97 -24.20 -22.01
N ASP A 6 -40.01 -23.63 -23.23
CA ASP A 6 -38.92 -22.80 -23.78
C ASP A 6 -38.74 -21.50 -22.98
N LEU A 7 -39.83 -20.88 -22.49
CA LEU A 7 -39.77 -19.69 -21.65
C LEU A 7 -39.12 -19.97 -20.30
N GLY A 8 -39.52 -21.05 -19.63
CA GLY A 8 -38.94 -21.49 -18.34
C GLY A 8 -37.45 -21.82 -18.43
N ILE A 9 -37.02 -22.44 -19.55
CA ILE A 9 -35.59 -22.73 -19.78
C ILE A 9 -34.78 -21.44 -19.96
N LYS A 10 -35.33 -20.46 -20.69
CA LYS A 10 -34.65 -19.16 -20.86
C LYS A 10 -34.56 -18.38 -19.55
N GLN A 11 -35.62 -18.35 -18.76
CA GLN A 11 -35.64 -17.71 -17.44
C GLN A 11 -34.66 -18.38 -16.46
N SER A 12 -34.59 -19.70 -16.45
CA SER A 12 -33.63 -20.44 -15.64
C SER A 12 -32.18 -20.13 -16.01
N LYS A 13 -31.86 -20.08 -17.30
CA LYS A 13 -30.53 -19.66 -17.76
C LYS A 13 -30.20 -18.22 -17.35
N ALA A 14 -31.16 -17.32 -17.45
CA ALA A 14 -30.98 -15.92 -17.05
C ALA A 14 -30.63 -15.81 -15.55
N ILE A 15 -31.29 -16.61 -14.68
CA ILE A 15 -30.97 -16.64 -13.24
C ILE A 15 -29.53 -17.11 -12.98
N TYR A 16 -29.06 -18.18 -13.64
CA TYR A 16 -27.71 -18.69 -13.43
C TYR A 16 -26.63 -17.72 -13.93
N TRP A 17 -26.84 -17.10 -15.08
CA TRP A 17 -25.92 -16.06 -15.56
C TRP A 17 -25.93 -14.82 -14.67
N ALA A 18 -27.11 -14.38 -14.22
CA ALA A 18 -27.22 -13.27 -13.28
C ALA A 18 -26.45 -13.59 -11.99
N SER A 19 -26.67 -14.77 -11.41
CA SER A 19 -25.94 -15.18 -10.18
C SER A 19 -24.42 -15.16 -10.36
N GLY A 20 -23.89 -15.65 -11.49
CA GLY A 20 -22.44 -15.63 -11.73
C GLY A 20 -21.90 -14.21 -11.90
N ILE A 21 -22.61 -13.33 -12.61
CA ILE A 21 -22.14 -11.94 -12.84
C ILE A 21 -22.23 -11.11 -11.56
N VAL A 22 -23.31 -11.22 -10.78
CA VAL A 22 -23.41 -10.47 -9.52
C VAL A 22 -22.41 -10.95 -8.48
N SER A 23 -22.06 -12.25 -8.50
CA SER A 23 -20.99 -12.79 -7.67
C SER A 23 -19.61 -12.21 -8.05
N ILE A 24 -19.32 -12.06 -9.35
CA ILE A 24 -18.11 -11.33 -9.82
C ILE A 24 -18.08 -9.93 -9.18
N CYS A 25 -19.20 -9.19 -9.25
CA CYS A 25 -19.30 -7.86 -8.71
C CYS A 25 -19.16 -7.84 -7.17
N GLY A 26 -19.80 -8.78 -6.47
CA GLY A 26 -19.74 -8.90 -5.01
C GLY A 26 -18.32 -9.10 -4.49
N ILE A 27 -17.56 -10.03 -5.07
CA ILE A 27 -16.16 -10.28 -4.70
C ILE A 27 -15.27 -9.07 -5.06
N ILE A 28 -15.54 -8.42 -6.19
CA ILE A 28 -14.77 -7.21 -6.54
C ILE A 28 -15.01 -6.11 -5.48
N PHE A 29 -16.24 -5.88 -5.01
CA PHE A 29 -16.49 -4.93 -3.92
C PHE A 29 -15.80 -5.33 -2.62
N GLU A 30 -15.82 -6.63 -2.26
CA GLU A 30 -15.15 -7.14 -1.06
C GLU A 30 -13.65 -6.82 -1.06
N VAL A 31 -12.94 -7.19 -2.13
CA VAL A 31 -11.49 -6.94 -2.24
C VAL A 31 -11.16 -5.47 -2.48
N LEU A 32 -12.04 -4.72 -3.15
CA LEU A 32 -11.91 -3.29 -3.35
C LEU A 32 -11.96 -2.52 -2.02
N PHE A 33 -12.84 -2.90 -1.09
CA PHE A 33 -12.88 -2.29 0.25
C PHE A 33 -11.64 -2.63 1.07
N GLY A 34 -11.10 -3.84 0.95
CA GLY A 34 -9.81 -4.21 1.52
C GLY A 34 -8.68 -3.34 0.98
N ALA A 35 -8.63 -3.18 -0.34
CA ALA A 35 -7.64 -2.34 -1.01
C ALA A 35 -7.77 -0.86 -0.63
N ALA A 36 -8.98 -0.31 -0.59
CA ALA A 36 -9.23 1.07 -0.19
C ALA A 36 -8.86 1.31 1.28
N GLY A 37 -9.18 0.35 2.16
CA GLY A 37 -8.79 0.40 3.57
C GLY A 37 -7.28 0.34 3.76
N SER A 38 -6.60 -0.57 3.05
CA SER A 38 -5.14 -0.66 3.06
C SER A 38 -4.48 0.64 2.60
N TYR A 39 -5.05 1.26 1.56
CA TYR A 39 -4.55 2.50 0.99
C TYR A 39 -4.65 3.70 1.94
N ILE A 40 -5.82 3.89 2.59
CA ILE A 40 -6.10 5.09 3.40
C ILE A 40 -5.75 4.89 4.88
N LEU A 41 -6.07 3.70 5.44
CA LEU A 41 -5.92 3.42 6.87
C LEU A 41 -4.62 2.71 7.21
N GLY A 42 -3.82 2.32 6.19
CA GLY A 42 -2.59 1.53 6.36
C GLY A 42 -2.87 0.07 6.74
N ASP A 43 -1.83 -0.69 7.09
CA ASP A 43 -1.88 -2.10 7.51
C ASP A 43 -2.77 -2.98 6.63
N GLY A 44 -2.25 -3.35 5.46
CA GLY A 44 -2.98 -4.13 4.46
C GLY A 44 -3.57 -5.41 5.00
N VAL A 45 -2.83 -6.19 5.80
CA VAL A 45 -3.28 -7.47 6.35
C VAL A 45 -4.49 -7.28 7.26
N LYS A 46 -4.43 -6.30 8.15
CA LYS A 46 -5.53 -5.95 9.06
C LYS A 46 -6.77 -5.47 8.29
N GLN A 47 -6.57 -4.57 7.31
CA GLN A 47 -7.69 -4.03 6.54
C GLN A 47 -8.38 -5.10 5.69
N TYR A 48 -7.63 -5.94 4.97
CA TYR A 48 -8.23 -7.06 4.23
C TYR A 48 -8.92 -8.06 5.17
N THR A 49 -8.32 -8.39 6.31
CA THR A 49 -8.91 -9.33 7.28
C THR A 49 -10.23 -8.80 7.84
N LEU A 50 -10.27 -7.53 8.23
CA LEU A 50 -11.48 -6.91 8.79
C LEU A 50 -12.57 -6.74 7.73
N THR A 51 -12.24 -6.28 6.52
CA THR A 51 -13.22 -6.08 5.45
C THR A 51 -13.81 -7.42 4.99
N ILE A 52 -13.00 -8.46 4.77
CA ILE A 52 -13.49 -9.80 4.45
C ILE A 52 -14.40 -10.33 5.56
N SER A 53 -13.99 -10.23 6.82
CA SER A 53 -14.76 -10.71 7.97
C SER A 53 -16.11 -9.98 8.10
N LEU A 54 -16.11 -8.65 7.93
CA LEU A 54 -17.33 -7.85 7.98
C LEU A 54 -18.24 -8.09 6.77
N PHE A 55 -17.68 -8.26 5.58
CA PHE A 55 -18.44 -8.57 4.37
C PHE A 55 -19.14 -9.92 4.51
N LEU A 56 -18.43 -10.96 4.94
CA LEU A 56 -18.99 -12.30 5.20
C LEU A 56 -20.05 -12.28 6.32
N THR A 57 -19.81 -11.48 7.37
CA THR A 57 -20.82 -11.28 8.44
C THR A 57 -22.07 -10.63 7.87
N GLY A 58 -21.91 -9.59 7.06
CA GLY A 58 -23.00 -8.95 6.32
C GLY A 58 -23.76 -9.95 5.47
N MET A 59 -23.07 -10.77 4.67
CA MET A 59 -23.67 -11.82 3.85
C MET A 59 -24.51 -12.81 4.70
N GLY A 60 -23.99 -13.24 5.84
CA GLY A 60 -24.71 -14.10 6.77
C GLY A 60 -26.02 -13.46 7.29
N ILE A 61 -25.95 -12.18 7.68
CA ILE A 61 -27.12 -11.39 8.11
C ILE A 61 -28.12 -11.27 6.96
N GLY A 62 -27.66 -10.91 5.75
CA GLY A 62 -28.49 -10.79 4.56
C GLY A 62 -29.18 -12.10 4.20
N ALA A 63 -28.44 -13.20 4.20
CA ALA A 63 -28.99 -14.54 3.94
C ALA A 63 -30.12 -14.89 4.95
N SER A 64 -29.93 -14.59 6.23
CA SER A 64 -30.95 -14.79 7.27
C SER A 64 -32.18 -13.91 7.02
N ILE A 65 -32.00 -12.63 6.74
CA ILE A 65 -33.10 -11.69 6.46
C ILE A 65 -33.88 -12.10 5.20
N SER A 66 -33.20 -12.74 4.22
CA SER A 66 -33.79 -13.15 2.96
C SER A 66 -35.03 -14.06 3.14
N GLU A 67 -35.15 -14.83 4.23
CA GLU A 67 -36.32 -15.67 4.50
C GLU A 67 -37.64 -14.89 4.60
N ARG A 68 -37.56 -13.58 4.93
CA ARG A 68 -38.73 -12.71 4.97
C ARG A 68 -39.22 -12.28 3.58
N VAL A 69 -38.35 -12.42 2.56
CA VAL A 69 -38.67 -12.05 1.17
C VAL A 69 -39.33 -13.27 0.49
N THR A 70 -40.64 -13.44 0.66
CA THR A 70 -41.40 -14.61 0.17
C THR A 70 -42.19 -14.32 -1.11
N LYS A 71 -42.37 -13.05 -1.48
CA LYS A 71 -43.17 -12.63 -2.64
C LYS A 71 -42.34 -11.69 -3.53
N ASN A 72 -42.71 -11.61 -4.81
CA ASN A 72 -42.09 -10.70 -5.79
C ASN A 72 -40.56 -10.85 -5.84
N LEU A 73 -40.04 -12.08 -5.79
CA LEU A 73 -38.60 -12.37 -5.66
C LEU A 73 -37.74 -11.61 -6.69
N ILE A 74 -38.15 -11.57 -7.96
CA ILE A 74 -37.43 -10.86 -9.01
C ILE A 74 -37.44 -9.33 -8.79
N THR A 75 -38.56 -8.78 -8.36
CA THR A 75 -38.65 -7.35 -8.05
C THR A 75 -37.72 -6.99 -6.88
N SER A 76 -37.69 -7.82 -5.85
CA SER A 76 -36.77 -7.62 -4.70
C SER A 76 -35.33 -7.73 -5.14
N PHE A 77 -34.96 -8.71 -5.95
CA PHE A 77 -33.62 -8.84 -6.52
C PHE A 77 -33.21 -7.56 -7.29
N ILE A 78 -34.06 -7.06 -8.19
CA ILE A 78 -33.78 -5.84 -8.97
C ILE A 78 -33.50 -4.63 -8.05
N TRP A 79 -34.28 -4.46 -6.99
CA TRP A 79 -34.05 -3.36 -6.05
C TRP A 79 -32.77 -3.53 -5.22
N ILE A 80 -32.41 -4.75 -4.88
CA ILE A 80 -31.15 -5.06 -4.20
C ILE A 80 -29.98 -4.68 -5.11
N GLU A 81 -30.02 -5.10 -6.38
CA GLU A 81 -28.96 -4.76 -7.35
C GLU A 81 -28.86 -3.24 -7.59
N TYR A 82 -29.98 -2.53 -7.62
CA TYR A 82 -29.97 -1.06 -7.72
C TYR A 82 -29.34 -0.42 -6.48
N ALA A 83 -29.63 -0.97 -5.30
CA ALA A 83 -29.04 -0.50 -4.04
C ALA A 83 -27.53 -0.78 -3.98
N ILE A 84 -27.11 -2.00 -4.33
CA ILE A 84 -25.67 -2.36 -4.40
C ILE A 84 -24.97 -1.46 -5.42
N GLY A 85 -25.53 -1.31 -6.62
CA GLY A 85 -24.96 -0.46 -7.65
C GLY A 85 -24.80 1.00 -7.18
N LEU A 86 -25.85 1.58 -6.58
CA LEU A 86 -25.79 2.97 -6.12
C LEU A 86 -24.82 3.13 -4.93
N ILE A 87 -24.97 2.31 -3.89
CA ILE A 87 -24.16 2.41 -2.66
C ILE A 87 -22.72 1.99 -2.95
N GLY A 88 -22.53 0.85 -3.64
CA GLY A 88 -21.21 0.33 -3.97
C GLY A 88 -20.45 1.20 -4.97
N GLY A 89 -21.14 1.74 -5.99
CA GLY A 89 -20.51 2.63 -6.98
C GLY A 89 -19.96 3.92 -6.35
N PHE A 90 -20.68 4.50 -5.39
CA PHE A 90 -20.21 5.69 -4.68
C PHE A 90 -19.35 5.40 -3.46
N SER A 91 -19.14 4.14 -3.09
CA SER A 91 -18.47 3.76 -1.85
C SER A 91 -17.06 4.33 -1.69
N THR A 92 -16.16 4.05 -2.62
CA THR A 92 -14.78 4.53 -2.59
C THR A 92 -14.70 6.04 -2.77
N PHE A 93 -15.49 6.60 -3.68
CA PHE A 93 -15.59 8.04 -3.87
C PHE A 93 -15.97 8.77 -2.56
N LEU A 94 -17.00 8.29 -1.86
CA LEU A 94 -17.43 8.86 -0.58
C LEU A 94 -16.41 8.57 0.54
N PHE A 95 -15.71 7.45 0.47
CA PHE A 95 -14.65 7.12 1.43
C PHE A 95 -13.51 8.15 1.38
N PHE A 96 -13.00 8.47 0.18
CA PHE A 96 -12.03 9.55 -0.01
C PHE A 96 -12.56 10.90 0.51
N GLY A 97 -13.84 11.20 0.24
CA GLY A 97 -14.47 12.41 0.74
C GLY A 97 -14.58 12.44 2.28
N VAL A 98 -14.93 11.32 2.92
CA VAL A 98 -14.98 11.21 4.38
C VAL A 98 -13.60 11.44 4.99
N THR A 99 -12.56 10.79 4.44
CA THR A 99 -11.18 10.95 4.89
C THR A 99 -10.71 12.41 4.75
N ALA A 100 -11.06 13.09 3.65
CA ALA A 100 -10.61 14.44 3.37
C ALA A 100 -11.30 15.53 4.22
N PHE A 101 -12.53 15.30 4.65
CA PHE A 101 -13.36 16.37 5.25
C PHE A 101 -13.82 16.10 6.68
N LEU A 102 -13.71 14.87 7.19
CA LEU A 102 -14.18 14.52 8.52
C LEU A 102 -13.02 14.21 9.48
N PRO A 103 -13.22 14.33 10.80
CA PRO A 103 -12.18 14.04 11.78
C PRO A 103 -11.68 12.59 11.70
N GLY A 104 -10.41 12.36 12.05
CA GLY A 104 -9.80 11.05 12.04
C GLY A 104 -10.61 9.97 12.79
N GLY A 105 -10.58 8.75 12.25
CA GLY A 105 -11.35 7.60 12.73
C GLY A 105 -12.76 7.48 12.18
N THR A 106 -13.34 8.55 11.58
CA THR A 106 -14.66 8.47 10.89
C THR A 106 -14.59 7.71 9.58
N ASP A 107 -13.46 7.72 8.93
CA ASP A 107 -13.10 6.97 7.73
C ASP A 107 -13.18 5.46 7.97
N ALA A 108 -12.55 4.94 9.01
CA ALA A 108 -12.64 3.53 9.39
C ALA A 108 -14.09 3.10 9.69
N ILE A 109 -14.85 3.92 10.44
CA ILE A 109 -16.26 3.66 10.73
C ILE A 109 -17.08 3.62 9.44
N PHE A 110 -16.82 4.54 8.50
CA PHE A 110 -17.50 4.57 7.20
C PHE A 110 -17.19 3.31 6.40
N LEU A 111 -15.90 2.96 6.24
CA LEU A 111 -15.46 1.79 5.47
C LEU A 111 -16.09 0.51 6.00
N TYR A 112 -16.00 0.27 7.31
CA TYR A 112 -16.53 -0.95 7.92
C TYR A 112 -18.06 -1.01 7.87
N SER A 113 -18.74 0.13 8.00
CA SER A 113 -20.20 0.21 7.87
C SER A 113 -20.65 -0.10 6.44
N ILE A 114 -20.00 0.48 5.43
CA ILE A 114 -20.37 0.25 4.03
C ILE A 114 -20.07 -1.18 3.60
N THR A 115 -18.96 -1.76 4.07
CA THR A 115 -18.61 -3.16 3.86
C THR A 115 -19.69 -4.11 4.39
N LEU A 116 -20.14 -3.87 5.62
CA LEU A 116 -21.22 -4.65 6.24
C LEU A 116 -22.55 -4.52 5.48
N ILE A 117 -22.88 -3.30 5.03
CA ILE A 117 -24.11 -3.01 4.28
C ILE A 117 -24.09 -3.70 2.91
N ILE A 118 -23.02 -3.55 2.14
CA ILE A 118 -22.90 -4.19 0.82
C ILE A 118 -22.87 -5.70 0.96
N GLY A 119 -22.10 -6.26 1.91
CA GLY A 119 -22.14 -7.68 2.22
C GLY A 119 -23.55 -8.18 2.58
N GLY A 120 -24.30 -7.37 3.38
CA GLY A 120 -25.69 -7.70 3.73
C GLY A 120 -26.64 -7.72 2.51
N LEU A 121 -26.49 -6.77 1.60
CA LEU A 121 -27.27 -6.74 0.35
C LEU A 121 -26.91 -7.92 -0.56
N THR A 122 -25.63 -8.21 -0.74
CA THR A 122 -25.14 -9.36 -1.52
C THR A 122 -25.62 -10.69 -0.93
N GLY A 123 -25.64 -10.81 0.41
CA GLY A 123 -26.16 -12.00 1.09
C GLY A 123 -27.66 -12.29 0.86
N LEU A 124 -28.44 -11.28 0.48
CA LEU A 124 -29.85 -11.46 0.10
C LEU A 124 -30.03 -12.13 -1.27
N GLU A 125 -29.09 -11.93 -2.21
CA GLU A 125 -29.24 -12.29 -3.63
C GLU A 125 -29.36 -13.80 -3.84
N LEU A 126 -28.39 -14.56 -3.33
CA LEU A 126 -28.28 -15.98 -3.59
C LEU A 126 -29.53 -16.79 -3.15
N PRO A 127 -30.05 -16.61 -1.92
CA PRO A 127 -31.27 -17.28 -1.49
C PRO A 127 -32.51 -16.88 -2.29
N ILE A 128 -32.60 -15.62 -2.74
CA ILE A 128 -33.71 -15.14 -3.57
C ILE A 128 -33.67 -15.79 -4.95
N LEU A 129 -32.49 -15.87 -5.59
CA LEU A 129 -32.31 -16.50 -6.90
C LEU A 129 -32.56 -18.01 -6.85
N ILE A 130 -32.12 -18.71 -5.80
CA ILE A 130 -32.41 -20.15 -5.60
C ILE A 130 -33.91 -20.37 -5.49
N ARG A 131 -34.62 -19.59 -4.68
CA ARG A 131 -36.11 -19.71 -4.54
C ARG A 131 -36.81 -19.42 -5.86
N LYS A 132 -36.35 -18.40 -6.61
CA LYS A 132 -36.93 -18.08 -7.92
C LYS A 132 -36.69 -19.19 -8.92
N ALA A 133 -35.49 -19.78 -8.96
CA ALA A 133 -35.19 -20.90 -9.82
C ALA A 133 -36.11 -22.12 -9.49
N ASN A 134 -36.42 -22.35 -8.22
CA ASN A 134 -37.35 -23.39 -7.80
C ASN A 134 -38.81 -23.08 -8.26
N GLU A 135 -39.28 -21.85 -8.14
CA GLU A 135 -40.62 -21.43 -8.62
C GLU A 135 -40.83 -21.69 -10.11
N ILE A 136 -39.80 -21.54 -10.96
CA ILE A 136 -39.89 -21.78 -12.40
C ILE A 136 -39.70 -23.28 -12.79
N GLY A 137 -39.73 -24.18 -11.83
CA GLY A 137 -39.78 -25.63 -12.04
C GLY A 137 -38.43 -26.35 -12.04
N VAL A 138 -37.36 -25.73 -11.59
CA VAL A 138 -36.07 -26.39 -11.33
C VAL A 138 -36.13 -26.99 -9.93
N THR A 139 -35.78 -28.28 -9.78
CA THR A 139 -35.75 -28.93 -8.45
C THR A 139 -34.78 -28.19 -7.53
N LEU A 140 -35.10 -28.05 -6.23
CA LEU A 140 -34.33 -27.32 -5.25
C LEU A 140 -32.84 -27.75 -5.25
N SER A 141 -32.58 -29.05 -5.27
CA SER A 141 -31.21 -29.60 -5.31
C SER A 141 -30.43 -29.12 -6.55
N LYS A 142 -31.03 -29.09 -7.74
CA LYS A 142 -30.38 -28.64 -8.97
C LYS A 142 -30.22 -27.10 -9.02
N SER A 143 -31.22 -26.35 -8.51
CA SER A 143 -31.12 -24.89 -8.46
C SER A 143 -30.02 -24.46 -7.52
N THR A 144 -29.97 -25.02 -6.31
CA THR A 144 -28.92 -24.74 -5.33
C THR A 144 -27.53 -25.06 -5.89
N ALA A 145 -27.33 -26.29 -6.41
CA ALA A 145 -26.01 -26.68 -6.95
C ALA A 145 -25.54 -25.79 -8.09
N ARG A 146 -26.42 -25.38 -9.02
CA ARG A 146 -26.04 -24.55 -10.17
C ARG A 146 -25.81 -23.09 -9.80
N VAL A 147 -26.64 -22.54 -8.91
CA VAL A 147 -26.48 -21.17 -8.43
C VAL A 147 -25.18 -21.06 -7.63
N LEU A 148 -24.91 -21.99 -6.71
CA LEU A 148 -23.65 -22.03 -5.95
C LEU A 148 -22.42 -22.20 -6.86
N PHE A 149 -22.51 -23.07 -7.89
CA PHE A 149 -21.41 -23.20 -8.85
C PHE A 149 -21.14 -21.89 -9.59
N SER A 150 -22.19 -21.20 -10.05
CA SER A 150 -22.05 -19.91 -10.75
C SER A 150 -21.48 -18.84 -9.81
N ASP A 151 -21.89 -18.87 -8.55
CA ASP A 151 -21.42 -17.98 -7.50
C ASP A 151 -19.91 -18.14 -7.25
N TYR A 152 -19.46 -19.34 -6.91
CA TYR A 152 -18.04 -19.61 -6.67
C TYR A 152 -17.15 -19.40 -7.91
N ALA A 153 -17.63 -19.80 -9.09
CA ALA A 153 -16.91 -19.54 -10.34
C ALA A 153 -16.82 -18.04 -10.63
N GLY A 154 -17.91 -17.31 -10.38
CA GLY A 154 -17.93 -15.85 -10.47
C GLY A 154 -16.96 -15.19 -9.49
N GLY A 155 -16.94 -15.65 -8.24
CA GLY A 155 -16.01 -15.16 -7.22
C GLY A 155 -14.55 -15.31 -7.61
N LEU A 156 -14.14 -16.46 -8.12
CA LEU A 156 -12.77 -16.67 -8.61
C LEU A 156 -12.43 -15.70 -9.75
N ILE A 157 -13.34 -15.59 -10.74
CA ILE A 157 -13.13 -14.67 -11.87
C ILE A 157 -13.05 -13.23 -11.39
N GLY A 158 -13.92 -12.82 -10.46
CA GLY A 158 -13.95 -11.46 -9.92
C GLY A 158 -12.64 -11.09 -9.20
N GLY A 159 -12.13 -11.98 -8.35
CA GLY A 159 -10.87 -11.76 -7.65
C GLY A 159 -9.68 -11.62 -8.59
N LEU A 160 -9.56 -12.52 -9.58
CA LEU A 160 -8.49 -12.43 -10.60
C LEU A 160 -8.62 -11.16 -11.46
N LEU A 161 -9.85 -10.83 -11.88
CA LEU A 161 -10.09 -9.64 -12.69
C LEU A 161 -9.76 -8.35 -11.93
N PHE A 162 -10.07 -8.28 -10.64
CA PHE A 162 -9.72 -7.14 -9.81
C PHE A 162 -8.21 -7.00 -9.65
N ALA A 163 -7.54 -8.07 -9.24
CA ALA A 163 -6.12 -8.02 -8.89
C ALA A 163 -5.22 -7.73 -10.11
N PHE A 164 -5.51 -8.34 -11.26
CA PHE A 164 -4.63 -8.30 -12.43
C PHE A 164 -5.04 -7.28 -13.50
N TYR A 165 -6.24 -6.72 -13.41
CA TYR A 165 -6.73 -5.84 -14.49
C TYR A 165 -7.44 -4.58 -13.99
N LEU A 166 -8.47 -4.71 -13.14
CA LEU A 166 -9.29 -3.55 -12.80
C LEU A 166 -8.56 -2.54 -11.92
N ARG A 167 -7.87 -3.02 -10.87
CA ARG A 167 -7.13 -2.15 -9.96
C ARG A 167 -5.94 -1.48 -10.65
N PRO A 168 -5.06 -2.19 -11.38
CA PRO A 168 -3.91 -1.57 -12.05
C PRO A 168 -4.34 -0.58 -13.14
N GLU A 169 -5.32 -0.91 -13.97
CA GLU A 169 -5.69 -0.10 -15.13
C GLU A 169 -6.63 1.08 -14.80
N PHE A 170 -7.52 0.91 -13.81
CA PHE A 170 -8.60 1.87 -13.55
C PHE A 170 -8.62 2.47 -12.13
N GLY A 171 -7.75 2.01 -11.25
CA GLY A 171 -7.76 2.44 -9.86
C GLY A 171 -9.03 2.04 -9.09
N LEU A 172 -9.17 2.56 -7.87
CA LEU A 172 -10.23 2.15 -6.95
C LEU A 172 -11.59 2.80 -7.27
N VAL A 173 -11.62 4.11 -7.53
CA VAL A 173 -12.87 4.86 -7.71
C VAL A 173 -13.58 4.47 -9.00
N LYS A 174 -12.86 4.48 -10.11
CA LYS A 174 -13.42 4.10 -11.41
C LYS A 174 -13.85 2.64 -11.45
N THR A 175 -13.08 1.74 -10.82
CA THR A 175 -13.45 0.33 -10.67
C THR A 175 -14.78 0.18 -9.93
N ALA A 176 -15.00 0.91 -8.83
CA ALA A 176 -16.27 0.87 -8.10
C ALA A 176 -17.46 1.24 -9.00
N PHE A 177 -17.36 2.34 -9.76
CA PHE A 177 -18.40 2.76 -10.69
C PHE A 177 -18.61 1.76 -11.84
N MET A 178 -17.55 1.18 -12.40
CA MET A 178 -17.65 0.17 -13.47
C MET A 178 -18.37 -1.10 -13.00
N VAL A 179 -18.01 -1.60 -11.84
CA VAL A 179 -18.64 -2.79 -11.23
C VAL A 179 -20.11 -2.52 -10.89
N ALA A 180 -20.41 -1.35 -10.36
CA ALA A 180 -21.76 -0.90 -10.10
C ALA A 180 -22.62 -0.82 -11.39
N LEU A 181 -22.04 -0.35 -12.49
CA LEU A 181 -22.71 -0.35 -13.80
C LEU A 181 -23.05 -1.77 -14.27
N ILE A 182 -22.17 -2.74 -14.05
CA ILE A 182 -22.41 -4.13 -14.40
C ILE A 182 -23.58 -4.67 -13.57
N ASN A 183 -23.61 -4.41 -12.25
CA ASN A 183 -24.71 -4.82 -11.37
C ASN A 183 -26.07 -4.26 -11.84
N VAL A 184 -26.12 -2.95 -12.05
CA VAL A 184 -27.36 -2.30 -12.54
C VAL A 184 -27.74 -2.81 -13.94
N GLY A 185 -26.74 -3.07 -14.79
CA GLY A 185 -26.93 -3.68 -16.11
C GLY A 185 -27.57 -5.07 -16.01
N VAL A 186 -27.12 -5.90 -15.09
CA VAL A 186 -27.72 -7.24 -14.81
C VAL A 186 -29.14 -7.09 -14.33
N ALA A 187 -29.42 -6.15 -13.41
CA ALA A 187 -30.77 -5.89 -12.94
C ALA A 187 -31.71 -5.46 -14.08
N LEU A 188 -31.28 -4.58 -14.96
CA LEU A 188 -32.04 -4.14 -16.15
C LEU A 188 -32.25 -5.31 -17.14
N TRP A 189 -31.23 -6.15 -17.32
CA TRP A 189 -31.34 -7.35 -18.14
C TRP A 189 -32.34 -8.36 -17.58
N VAL A 190 -32.29 -8.64 -16.28
CA VAL A 190 -33.26 -9.50 -15.58
C VAL A 190 -34.67 -8.87 -15.63
N LEU A 191 -34.80 -7.58 -15.42
CA LEU A 191 -36.06 -6.83 -15.55
C LEU A 191 -36.70 -7.07 -16.92
N TYR A 192 -35.92 -7.06 -18.00
CA TYR A 192 -36.44 -7.29 -19.37
C TYR A 192 -36.92 -8.72 -19.57
N TYR A 193 -36.17 -9.74 -19.05
CA TYR A 193 -36.56 -11.15 -19.17
C TYR A 193 -37.83 -11.49 -18.38
N PHE A 194 -38.05 -10.84 -17.23
CA PHE A 194 -39.19 -11.08 -16.34
C PHE A 194 -40.28 -10.01 -16.47
N LYS A 195 -40.28 -9.20 -17.53
CA LYS A 195 -41.19 -8.06 -17.71
C LYS A 195 -42.68 -8.38 -17.58
N LYS A 196 -43.10 -9.63 -17.82
CA LYS A 196 -44.49 -10.08 -17.72
C LYS A 196 -44.93 -10.34 -16.27
N GLU A 197 -43.96 -10.54 -15.37
CA GLU A 197 -44.20 -10.87 -13.97
C GLU A 197 -44.11 -9.62 -13.07
N ILE A 198 -43.50 -8.54 -13.59
CA ILE A 198 -43.18 -7.36 -12.80
C ILE A 198 -44.27 -6.31 -12.92
N ALA A 199 -44.88 -5.98 -11.78
CA ALA A 199 -45.76 -4.85 -11.67
C ALA A 199 -44.97 -3.54 -11.81
N ARG A 200 -45.58 -2.52 -12.47
CA ARG A 200 -44.92 -1.21 -12.68
C ARG A 200 -43.58 -1.26 -13.41
N PHE A 201 -43.44 -2.14 -14.41
CA PHE A 201 -42.23 -2.33 -15.21
C PHE A 201 -41.56 -1.00 -15.63
N ARG A 202 -42.35 0.00 -16.07
CA ARG A 202 -41.84 1.31 -16.48
C ARG A 202 -41.11 2.05 -15.35
N LEU A 203 -41.62 1.93 -14.12
CA LEU A 203 -41.01 2.58 -12.95
C LEU A 203 -39.61 1.96 -12.70
N HIS A 204 -39.52 0.63 -12.65
CA HIS A 204 -38.23 -0.04 -12.45
C HIS A 204 -37.23 0.26 -13.59
N LEU A 205 -37.71 0.32 -14.84
CA LEU A 205 -36.88 0.67 -16.00
C LEU A 205 -36.34 2.10 -15.88
N ILE A 206 -37.18 3.07 -15.55
CA ILE A 206 -36.76 4.47 -15.40
C ILE A 206 -35.78 4.59 -14.22
N SER A 207 -36.08 3.99 -13.07
CA SER A 207 -35.16 4.02 -11.90
C SER A 207 -33.80 3.41 -12.24
N GLY A 208 -33.78 2.22 -12.86
CA GLY A 208 -32.52 1.58 -13.25
C GLY A 208 -31.75 2.37 -14.32
N ALA A 209 -32.45 2.91 -15.34
CA ALA A 209 -31.80 3.74 -16.34
C ALA A 209 -31.21 5.04 -15.73
N SER A 210 -31.92 5.66 -14.78
CA SER A 210 -31.41 6.86 -14.09
C SER A 210 -30.17 6.53 -13.26
N ILE A 211 -30.19 5.43 -12.47
CA ILE A 211 -29.04 4.99 -11.69
C ILE A 211 -27.87 4.66 -12.64
N PHE A 212 -28.13 3.94 -13.74
CA PHE A 212 -27.11 3.61 -14.74
C PHE A 212 -26.43 4.85 -15.31
N LEU A 213 -27.20 5.88 -15.67
CA LEU A 213 -26.66 7.15 -16.18
C LEU A 213 -25.84 7.91 -15.13
N ILE A 214 -26.29 7.92 -13.86
CA ILE A 214 -25.54 8.52 -12.75
C ILE A 214 -24.21 7.79 -12.56
N LEU A 215 -24.20 6.46 -12.52
CA LEU A 215 -22.98 5.67 -12.38
C LEU A 215 -22.06 5.82 -13.58
N LEU A 216 -22.63 5.91 -14.78
CA LEU A 216 -21.85 6.17 -16.00
C LEU A 216 -21.14 7.53 -15.93
N SER A 217 -21.79 8.57 -15.38
CA SER A 217 -21.10 9.84 -15.14
C SER A 217 -19.94 9.69 -14.15
N GLY A 218 -20.08 8.83 -13.14
CA GLY A 218 -19.01 8.51 -12.19
C GLY A 218 -17.80 7.86 -12.84
N VAL A 219 -17.99 7.01 -13.87
CA VAL A 219 -16.86 6.42 -14.62
C VAL A 219 -16.07 7.48 -15.39
N PHE A 220 -16.71 8.53 -15.89
CA PHE A 220 -16.03 9.57 -16.68
C PHE A 220 -15.43 10.70 -15.85
N TRP A 221 -16.02 11.04 -14.72
CA TRP A 221 -15.63 12.21 -13.91
C TRP A 221 -15.30 11.87 -12.46
N GLY A 222 -15.49 10.61 -12.04
CA GLY A 222 -15.28 10.20 -10.64
C GLY A 222 -13.86 10.40 -10.16
N ASP A 223 -12.88 10.05 -10.97
CA ASP A 223 -11.47 10.18 -10.64
C ASP A 223 -11.03 11.65 -10.53
N GLU A 224 -11.48 12.52 -11.45
CA GLU A 224 -11.17 13.96 -11.40
C GLU A 224 -11.68 14.62 -10.11
N VAL A 225 -12.87 14.22 -9.67
CA VAL A 225 -13.44 14.76 -8.41
C VAL A 225 -12.79 14.11 -7.21
N ALA A 226 -12.48 12.80 -7.25
CA ALA A 226 -11.75 12.11 -6.18
C ALA A 226 -10.35 12.70 -5.99
N PHE A 227 -9.67 13.07 -7.07
CA PHE A 227 -8.39 13.78 -7.01
C PHE A 227 -8.48 15.11 -6.25
N THR A 228 -9.61 15.83 -6.35
CA THR A 228 -9.80 17.05 -5.54
C THR A 228 -9.94 16.77 -4.04
N PHE A 229 -10.39 15.56 -3.67
CA PHE A 229 -10.41 15.14 -2.26
C PHE A 229 -9.02 14.73 -1.80
N GLU A 230 -8.31 13.96 -2.64
CA GLU A 230 -6.94 13.55 -2.38
C GLU A 230 -6.01 14.76 -2.20
N GLN A 231 -6.17 15.80 -3.03
CA GLN A 231 -5.44 17.07 -2.87
C GLN A 231 -5.61 17.68 -1.46
N LYS A 232 -6.71 17.39 -0.75
CA LYS A 232 -6.93 17.88 0.62
C LYS A 232 -6.12 17.13 1.68
N LEU A 233 -5.64 15.95 1.37
CA LEU A 233 -4.77 15.17 2.26
C LEU A 233 -3.35 15.75 2.28
N TYR A 234 -2.97 16.47 1.23
CA TYR A 234 -1.67 17.11 1.09
C TYR A 234 -1.79 18.62 1.27
N ARG A 235 -0.84 19.20 2.01
CA ARG A 235 -0.79 20.64 2.25
C ARG A 235 -0.55 21.41 0.96
N ASP A 236 0.37 20.91 0.14
CA ASP A 236 0.88 21.58 -1.04
C ASP A 236 0.24 21.01 -2.31
N PRO A 237 0.14 21.78 -3.42
CA PRO A 237 -0.42 21.31 -4.67
C PRO A 237 0.27 20.05 -5.20
N ILE A 238 -0.51 19.02 -5.54
CA ILE A 238 -0.01 17.82 -6.22
C ILE A 238 0.34 18.20 -7.66
N ILE A 239 1.60 17.96 -8.06
CA ILE A 239 2.10 18.18 -9.42
C ILE A 239 2.31 16.89 -10.21
N TYR A 240 2.40 15.76 -9.52
CA TYR A 240 2.47 14.43 -10.11
C TYR A 240 1.76 13.42 -9.22
N HIS A 241 1.07 12.47 -9.83
CA HIS A 241 0.39 11.35 -9.16
C HIS A 241 0.46 10.13 -10.06
N ASP A 242 0.89 9.02 -9.50
CA ASP A 242 0.87 7.71 -10.16
C ASP A 242 0.57 6.61 -9.14
N GLN A 243 -0.12 5.56 -9.58
CA GLN A 243 -0.39 4.35 -8.80
C GLN A 243 0.23 3.17 -9.50
N THR A 244 1.33 2.70 -8.98
CA THR A 244 2.04 1.53 -9.51
C THR A 244 1.51 0.23 -8.92
N ASP A 245 2.07 -0.90 -9.35
CA ASP A 245 1.78 -2.20 -8.73
C ASP A 245 2.32 -2.32 -7.30
N TYR A 246 3.26 -1.45 -6.93
CA TYR A 246 3.97 -1.49 -5.66
C TYR A 246 3.44 -0.46 -4.66
N GLN A 247 3.24 0.79 -5.12
CA GLN A 247 2.94 1.92 -4.23
C GLN A 247 2.27 3.07 -4.97
N GLN A 248 1.76 4.04 -4.22
CA GLN A 248 1.35 5.31 -4.76
C GLN A 248 2.51 6.31 -4.69
N ILE A 249 2.75 7.01 -5.80
CA ILE A 249 3.79 8.03 -5.92
C ILE A 249 3.12 9.39 -6.08
N ILE A 250 3.41 10.33 -5.18
CA ILE A 250 2.90 11.70 -5.26
C ILE A 250 4.07 12.68 -5.15
N LEU A 251 4.13 13.64 -6.08
CA LEU A 251 4.92 14.84 -5.90
C LEU A 251 4.01 16.03 -5.63
N THR A 252 4.38 16.81 -4.63
CA THR A 252 3.79 18.14 -4.38
C THR A 252 4.82 19.22 -4.56
N LYS A 253 4.36 20.45 -4.88
CA LYS A 253 5.26 21.60 -5.00
C LYS A 253 4.59 22.88 -4.55
N GLU A 254 5.21 23.58 -3.61
CA GLU A 254 4.82 24.93 -3.22
C GLU A 254 6.06 25.79 -2.91
N GLN A 255 6.08 27.02 -3.42
CA GLN A 255 7.14 28.01 -3.19
C GLN A 255 8.58 27.51 -3.49
N GLY A 256 8.71 26.53 -4.39
CA GLY A 256 10.00 25.94 -4.76
C GLY A 256 10.39 24.69 -3.97
N ASP A 257 9.64 24.35 -2.92
CA ASP A 257 9.80 23.08 -2.20
C ASP A 257 9.06 21.97 -2.93
N VAL A 258 9.80 20.94 -3.34
CA VAL A 258 9.29 19.72 -3.96
C VAL A 258 9.34 18.61 -2.92
N ARG A 259 8.23 17.91 -2.73
CA ARG A 259 8.12 16.82 -1.78
C ARG A 259 7.66 15.55 -2.45
N LEU A 260 8.37 14.46 -2.20
CA LEU A 260 8.01 13.11 -2.64
C LEU A 260 7.32 12.37 -1.50
N PHE A 261 6.16 11.78 -1.83
CA PHE A 261 5.43 10.89 -0.93
C PHE A 261 5.27 9.53 -1.59
N LEU A 262 5.53 8.47 -0.83
CA LEU A 262 5.24 7.09 -1.19
C LEU A 262 4.21 6.53 -0.20
N ASP A 263 3.09 6.02 -0.72
CA ASP A 263 1.93 5.58 0.09
C ASP A 263 1.49 6.58 1.16
N GLY A 264 1.52 7.89 0.81
CA GLY A 264 1.15 8.99 1.70
C GLY A 264 2.21 9.39 2.72
N GLN A 265 3.34 8.68 2.80
CA GLN A 265 4.46 9.01 3.69
C GLN A 265 5.49 9.88 2.97
N LEU A 266 5.90 10.97 3.63
CA LEU A 266 6.93 11.85 3.11
C LEU A 266 8.27 11.11 3.05
N GLN A 267 8.88 11.06 1.87
CA GLN A 267 10.20 10.47 1.65
C GLN A 267 11.29 11.54 1.57
N MET A 268 10.99 12.68 0.96
CA MET A 268 11.93 13.79 0.91
C MET A 268 11.25 15.16 0.73
N SER A 269 11.90 16.22 1.18
CA SER A 269 11.63 17.62 0.84
C SER A 269 12.88 18.25 0.28
N SER A 270 12.79 18.88 -0.88
CA SER A 270 13.93 19.51 -1.55
C SER A 270 14.61 20.63 -0.73
N THR A 271 13.93 21.09 0.31
CA THR A 271 14.43 22.14 1.21
C THR A 271 15.53 21.64 2.16
N ASP A 272 15.44 20.38 2.61
CA ASP A 272 16.30 19.87 3.70
C ASP A 272 16.79 18.40 3.51
N GLU A 273 16.48 17.76 2.37
CA GLU A 273 16.88 16.38 2.05
C GLU A 273 18.39 16.17 2.13
N TYR A 274 19.20 17.20 1.88
CA TYR A 274 20.65 17.11 1.96
C TYR A 274 21.15 16.73 3.35
N ARG A 275 20.43 17.05 4.41
CA ARG A 275 20.80 16.63 5.77
C ARG A 275 20.69 15.11 5.91
N TYR A 276 19.63 14.53 5.34
CA TYR A 276 19.41 13.09 5.32
C TYR A 276 20.47 12.38 4.48
N HIS A 277 20.62 12.79 3.20
CA HIS A 277 21.50 12.09 2.26
C HIS A 277 22.98 12.25 2.57
N GLU A 278 23.41 13.41 3.04
CA GLU A 278 24.78 13.61 3.50
C GLU A 278 25.10 12.72 4.72
N THR A 279 24.18 12.59 5.67
CA THR A 279 24.34 11.71 6.84
C THR A 279 24.30 10.24 6.46
N LEU A 280 23.45 9.85 5.52
CA LEU A 280 23.32 8.49 5.05
C LEU A 280 24.56 8.00 4.27
N VAL A 281 25.20 8.87 3.48
CA VAL A 281 26.25 8.46 2.54
C VAL A 281 27.65 8.69 3.08
N HIS A 282 27.96 9.94 3.47
CA HIS A 282 29.34 10.34 3.69
C HIS A 282 30.06 9.62 4.83
N PRO A 283 29.48 9.34 6.00
CA PRO A 283 30.19 8.66 7.07
C PRO A 283 30.57 7.21 6.68
N ALA A 284 29.69 6.49 6.00
CA ALA A 284 29.98 5.13 5.54
C ALA A 284 31.13 5.12 4.51
N VAL A 285 31.03 5.97 3.47
CA VAL A 285 32.06 6.05 2.43
C VAL A 285 33.41 6.49 3.00
N ALA A 286 33.42 7.53 3.84
CA ALA A 286 34.66 8.06 4.43
C ALA A 286 35.32 7.09 5.45
N SER A 287 34.57 6.14 6.00
CA SER A 287 35.09 5.12 6.93
C SER A 287 35.77 3.95 6.22
N VAL A 288 35.70 3.87 4.90
CA VAL A 288 36.27 2.80 4.08
C VAL A 288 37.50 3.35 3.34
N LYS A 289 38.55 2.56 3.34
CA LYS A 289 39.76 2.93 2.60
C LYS A 289 39.60 2.54 1.13
N ASP A 290 39.71 3.53 0.23
CA ASP A 290 39.64 3.36 -1.21
C ASP A 290 38.37 2.57 -1.66
N PRO A 291 37.13 3.05 -1.39
CA PRO A 291 35.90 2.36 -1.76
C PRO A 291 35.68 2.44 -3.28
N GLU A 292 35.60 1.28 -3.95
CA GLU A 292 35.40 1.17 -5.41
C GLU A 292 33.98 0.69 -5.77
N ASP A 293 33.47 -0.30 -5.04
CA ASP A 293 32.20 -0.98 -5.32
C ASP A 293 31.14 -0.64 -4.23
N VAL A 294 30.01 -0.06 -4.65
CA VAL A 294 28.94 0.34 -3.75
C VAL A 294 27.63 -0.33 -4.12
N LEU A 295 26.88 -0.79 -3.12
CA LEU A 295 25.50 -1.24 -3.28
C LEU A 295 24.56 -0.23 -2.62
N VAL A 296 23.53 0.18 -3.35
CA VAL A 296 22.41 1.00 -2.82
C VAL A 296 21.14 0.15 -2.88
N LEU A 297 20.52 -0.07 -1.73
CA LEU A 297 19.24 -0.76 -1.60
C LEU A 297 18.16 0.29 -1.35
N GLY A 298 17.26 0.50 -2.33
CA GLY A 298 16.39 1.66 -2.42
C GLY A 298 17.05 2.84 -3.13
N GLY A 299 16.73 4.06 -2.74
CA GLY A 299 17.33 5.29 -3.30
C GLY A 299 16.94 5.58 -4.74
N GLY A 300 15.77 5.12 -5.20
CA GLY A 300 15.26 5.29 -6.56
C GLY A 300 15.03 6.75 -6.98
N ASP A 301 15.10 7.70 -6.07
CA ASP A 301 15.06 9.14 -6.34
C ASP A 301 16.40 9.71 -6.86
N GLY A 302 17.49 8.93 -6.73
CA GLY A 302 18.83 9.27 -7.22
C GLY A 302 19.63 10.22 -6.32
N LEU A 303 19.14 10.56 -5.13
CA LEU A 303 19.82 11.51 -4.24
C LEU A 303 21.04 10.87 -3.54
N VAL A 304 20.96 9.58 -3.22
CA VAL A 304 22.13 8.80 -2.77
C VAL A 304 23.21 8.79 -3.84
N LEU A 305 22.85 8.57 -5.11
CA LEU A 305 23.80 8.58 -6.22
C LEU A 305 24.48 9.93 -6.36
N ARG A 306 23.73 11.04 -6.22
CA ARG A 306 24.29 12.40 -6.26
C ARG A 306 25.40 12.58 -5.23
N GLU A 307 25.22 12.07 -4.02
CA GLU A 307 26.22 12.13 -2.96
C GLU A 307 27.41 11.21 -3.23
N LEU A 308 27.18 10.03 -3.77
CA LEU A 308 28.25 9.08 -4.14
C LEU A 308 29.16 9.63 -5.25
N TRP A 309 28.60 10.39 -6.21
CA TRP A 309 29.39 10.96 -7.31
C TRP A 309 30.36 12.07 -6.89
N LYS A 310 30.33 12.49 -5.64
CA LYS A 310 31.36 13.39 -5.06
C LYS A 310 32.69 12.67 -4.77
N TYR A 311 32.72 11.34 -4.91
CA TYR A 311 33.91 10.53 -4.69
C TYR A 311 34.43 9.94 -6.00
N ASP A 312 35.68 10.35 -6.37
CA ASP A 312 36.33 9.87 -7.61
C ASP A 312 36.76 8.41 -7.53
N ASP A 313 36.95 7.87 -6.32
CA ASP A 313 37.40 6.49 -6.08
C ASP A 313 36.30 5.46 -6.39
N ILE A 314 35.03 5.84 -6.33
CA ILE A 314 33.90 4.96 -6.63
C ILE A 314 33.85 4.67 -8.14
N GLN A 315 33.94 3.37 -8.50
CA GLN A 315 33.97 2.89 -9.88
C GLN A 315 32.67 2.26 -10.32
N HIS A 316 31.95 1.57 -9.42
CA HIS A 316 30.71 0.86 -9.71
C HIS A 316 29.70 1.07 -8.59
N VAL A 317 28.45 1.32 -8.98
CA VAL A 317 27.33 1.38 -8.06
C VAL A 317 26.21 0.49 -8.59
N ASP A 318 25.87 -0.55 -7.86
CA ASP A 318 24.63 -1.28 -8.07
C ASP A 318 23.52 -0.62 -7.26
N LEU A 319 22.46 -0.13 -7.92
CA LEU A 319 21.28 0.40 -7.27
C LEU A 319 20.11 -0.56 -7.48
N VAL A 320 19.50 -1.01 -6.40
CA VAL A 320 18.39 -1.97 -6.41
C VAL A 320 17.15 -1.32 -5.83
N ASP A 321 16.22 -0.94 -6.67
CA ASP A 321 14.93 -0.38 -6.28
C ASP A 321 13.78 -1.27 -6.78
N LEU A 322 12.77 -1.43 -5.93
CA LEU A 322 11.64 -2.32 -6.24
C LEU A 322 10.76 -1.75 -7.36
N ASP A 323 10.56 -0.42 -7.37
CA ASP A 323 9.58 0.24 -8.23
C ASP A 323 10.24 1.01 -9.38
N PRO A 324 10.21 0.48 -10.62
CA PRO A 324 10.78 1.17 -11.78
C PRO A 324 10.17 2.55 -12.02
N ALA A 325 8.96 2.82 -11.55
CA ALA A 325 8.30 4.10 -11.78
C ALA A 325 8.93 5.24 -10.94
N VAL A 326 9.48 4.94 -9.77
CA VAL A 326 10.23 5.93 -8.96
C VAL A 326 11.49 6.35 -9.70
N VAL A 327 12.26 5.38 -10.21
CA VAL A 327 13.48 5.64 -10.99
C VAL A 327 13.15 6.37 -12.29
N GLU A 328 12.09 5.98 -13.01
CA GLU A 328 11.65 6.68 -14.22
C GLU A 328 11.25 8.12 -13.91
N LEU A 329 10.51 8.35 -12.82
CA LEU A 329 10.13 9.68 -12.38
C LEU A 329 11.36 10.54 -12.06
N ALA A 330 12.33 10.00 -11.32
CA ALA A 330 13.58 10.66 -10.97
C ALA A 330 14.43 11.02 -12.20
N ASN A 331 14.33 10.23 -13.28
CA ASN A 331 15.03 10.44 -14.55
C ASN A 331 14.29 11.34 -15.55
N THR A 332 13.01 11.64 -15.34
CA THR A 332 12.20 12.35 -16.34
C THR A 332 11.57 13.64 -15.80
N ASN A 333 11.29 13.69 -14.51
CA ASN A 333 10.70 14.87 -13.91
C ASN A 333 11.75 15.99 -13.75
N TYR A 334 11.44 17.17 -14.27
CA TYR A 334 12.38 18.30 -14.26
C TYR A 334 12.88 18.67 -12.86
N ASP A 335 11.98 18.70 -11.87
CA ASP A 335 12.31 19.11 -10.51
C ASP A 335 13.21 18.07 -9.82
N LEU A 336 12.97 16.79 -10.05
CA LEU A 336 13.81 15.71 -9.49
C LEU A 336 15.16 15.62 -10.19
N LEU A 337 15.20 15.80 -11.52
CA LEU A 337 16.47 15.86 -12.28
C LEU A 337 17.36 17.02 -11.81
N GLU A 338 16.77 18.20 -11.56
CA GLU A 338 17.52 19.33 -11.01
C GLU A 338 18.06 19.01 -9.61
N LEU A 339 17.26 18.32 -8.78
CA LEU A 339 17.60 18.00 -7.41
C LEU A 339 18.67 16.90 -7.31
N ASN A 340 18.56 15.82 -8.09
CA ASN A 340 19.51 14.70 -8.08
C ASN A 340 20.73 14.93 -8.98
N GLY A 341 20.76 16.06 -9.74
CA GLY A 341 21.88 16.40 -10.62
C GLY A 341 22.07 15.45 -11.79
N ASP A 342 20.99 14.85 -12.30
CA ASP A 342 21.00 13.83 -13.37
C ASP A 342 21.88 12.61 -13.03
N SER A 343 21.83 12.19 -11.78
CA SER A 343 22.76 11.22 -11.18
C SER A 343 22.72 9.83 -11.84
N PHE A 344 21.60 9.47 -12.46
CA PHE A 344 21.45 8.21 -13.18
C PHE A 344 22.12 8.18 -14.55
N SER A 345 22.50 9.33 -15.10
CA SER A 345 23.22 9.42 -16.39
C SER A 345 24.70 9.00 -16.29
N ASP A 346 25.24 8.89 -15.07
CA ASP A 346 26.62 8.44 -14.86
C ASP A 346 26.79 6.98 -15.24
N PRO A 347 27.75 6.62 -16.09
CA PRO A 347 27.93 5.26 -16.58
C PRO A 347 28.39 4.25 -15.51
N ARG A 348 28.74 4.69 -14.30
CA ARG A 348 29.14 3.84 -13.18
C ARG A 348 27.93 3.18 -12.49
N VAL A 349 26.70 3.70 -12.68
CA VAL A 349 25.51 3.11 -12.05
C VAL A 349 24.91 2.00 -12.90
N ASN A 350 24.56 0.90 -12.24
CA ASN A 350 23.79 -0.21 -12.76
C ASN A 350 22.49 -0.32 -11.97
N VAL A 351 21.36 0.05 -12.58
CA VAL A 351 20.04 0.03 -11.92
C VAL A 351 19.37 -1.31 -12.16
N GLN A 352 18.90 -1.95 -11.09
CA GLN A 352 18.14 -3.19 -11.11
C GLN A 352 16.83 -3.04 -10.39
N HIS A 353 15.75 -3.55 -10.98
CA HIS A 353 14.42 -3.52 -10.38
C HIS A 353 14.10 -4.86 -9.76
N ALA A 354 14.29 -4.95 -8.45
CA ALA A 354 14.12 -6.17 -7.68
C ALA A 354 13.78 -5.88 -6.21
N ASP A 355 13.21 -6.86 -5.55
CA ASP A 355 13.11 -6.87 -4.09
C ASP A 355 14.51 -7.02 -3.47
N ALA A 356 14.89 -6.10 -2.59
CA ALA A 356 16.23 -6.03 -2.01
C ALA A 356 16.64 -7.32 -1.26
N PHE A 357 15.68 -7.97 -0.59
CA PHE A 357 15.92 -9.24 0.11
C PHE A 357 16.25 -10.35 -0.90
N SER A 358 15.39 -10.51 -1.91
CA SER A 358 15.57 -11.53 -2.95
C SER A 358 16.85 -11.28 -3.78
N TYR A 359 17.15 -10.01 -4.04
CA TYR A 359 18.39 -9.65 -4.74
C TYR A 359 19.63 -10.12 -3.96
N LEU A 360 19.70 -9.85 -2.65
CA LEU A 360 20.81 -10.29 -1.83
C LEU A 360 20.88 -11.81 -1.65
N GLU A 361 19.76 -12.54 -1.73
CA GLU A 361 19.79 -14.02 -1.72
C GLU A 361 20.41 -14.61 -2.99
N GLU A 362 20.26 -13.93 -4.13
CA GLU A 362 20.70 -14.40 -5.44
C GLU A 362 22.04 -13.79 -5.89
N ALA A 363 22.50 -12.71 -5.24
CA ALA A 363 23.71 -12.01 -5.62
C ALA A 363 24.98 -12.83 -5.32
N ASP A 364 25.93 -12.76 -6.24
CA ASP A 364 27.29 -13.29 -6.04
C ASP A 364 28.33 -12.18 -5.73
N GLY A 365 27.90 -10.90 -5.73
CA GLY A 365 28.73 -9.71 -5.56
C GLY A 365 29.15 -9.46 -4.11
N PHE A 366 30.22 -8.67 -3.97
CA PHE A 366 30.67 -8.11 -2.69
C PHE A 366 30.93 -6.62 -2.88
N TRP A 367 30.58 -5.83 -1.86
CA TRP A 367 30.68 -4.36 -1.94
C TRP A 367 31.49 -3.80 -0.77
N ASP A 368 32.15 -2.69 -1.03
CA ASP A 368 32.94 -1.96 -0.02
C ASP A 368 32.04 -1.11 0.86
N VAL A 369 30.98 -0.55 0.26
CA VAL A 369 29.96 0.22 0.96
C VAL A 369 28.57 -0.28 0.58
N ILE A 370 27.70 -0.46 1.56
CA ILE A 370 26.29 -0.77 1.34
C ILE A 370 25.44 0.34 1.99
N ILE A 371 24.63 0.99 1.19
CA ILE A 371 23.66 2.01 1.66
C ILE A 371 22.28 1.39 1.63
N VAL A 372 21.58 1.41 2.77
CA VAL A 372 20.22 0.90 2.92
C VAL A 372 19.28 2.09 3.11
N ASP A 373 18.64 2.49 2.04
CA ASP A 373 17.73 3.63 1.94
C ASP A 373 16.32 3.14 1.60
N LEU A 374 15.70 2.49 2.57
CA LEU A 374 14.41 1.82 2.43
C LEU A 374 13.36 2.51 3.31
N PRO A 375 12.07 2.48 2.92
CA PRO A 375 11.00 3.00 3.77
C PRO A 375 10.92 2.27 5.13
N ASP A 376 10.37 2.95 6.12
CA ASP A 376 10.20 2.43 7.48
C ASP A 376 9.42 1.10 7.55
N PRO A 377 9.66 0.24 8.55
CA PRO A 377 9.04 -1.09 8.70
C PRO A 377 7.57 -1.04 9.13
N ASN A 378 6.73 -0.31 8.39
CA ASN A 378 5.32 -0.05 8.69
C ASN A 378 4.35 -1.13 8.21
N ASN A 379 4.83 -2.11 7.47
CA ASN A 379 4.06 -3.26 6.97
C ASN A 379 4.93 -4.51 6.86
N GLU A 380 4.32 -5.68 6.62
CA GLU A 380 5.05 -6.95 6.58
C GLU A 380 6.10 -7.02 5.45
N SER A 381 5.79 -6.41 4.30
CA SER A 381 6.70 -6.42 3.15
C SER A 381 7.97 -5.59 3.42
N LEU A 382 7.84 -4.48 4.13
CA LEU A 382 8.98 -3.65 4.55
C LEU A 382 9.66 -4.21 5.78
N ASN A 383 8.91 -4.76 6.75
CA ASN A 383 9.50 -5.33 7.97
C ASN A 383 10.54 -6.43 7.67
N LYS A 384 10.37 -7.24 6.59
CA LYS A 384 11.35 -8.27 6.22
C LYS A 384 12.75 -7.69 5.94
N LEU A 385 12.83 -6.43 5.49
CA LEU A 385 14.06 -5.70 5.19
C LEU A 385 14.75 -5.12 6.44
N TYR A 386 14.16 -5.35 7.62
CA TYR A 386 14.70 -4.97 8.93
C TYR A 386 14.90 -6.18 9.85
N THR A 387 15.02 -7.38 9.26
CA THR A 387 15.18 -8.63 10.01
C THR A 387 16.64 -9.05 10.17
N LEU A 388 16.87 -9.88 11.18
CA LEU A 388 18.16 -10.52 11.41
C LEU A 388 18.67 -11.22 10.13
N GLN A 389 17.79 -11.89 9.38
CA GLN A 389 18.15 -12.61 8.17
C GLN A 389 18.61 -11.64 7.06
N PHE A 390 17.93 -10.50 6.93
CA PHE A 390 18.34 -9.47 5.97
C PHE A 390 19.71 -8.89 6.28
N TYR A 391 19.96 -8.55 7.54
CA TYR A 391 21.27 -8.02 7.95
C TYR A 391 22.38 -9.07 7.89
N GLN A 392 22.07 -10.36 8.04
CA GLN A 392 23.02 -11.45 7.78
C GLN A 392 23.38 -11.53 6.29
N LEU A 393 22.43 -11.34 5.37
CA LEU A 393 22.71 -11.25 3.94
C LEU A 393 23.60 -10.05 3.65
N ILE A 394 23.28 -8.86 4.15
CA ILE A 394 24.14 -7.67 4.01
C ILE A 394 25.55 -7.97 4.49
N ARG A 395 25.71 -8.51 5.71
CA ARG A 395 27.00 -8.87 6.26
C ARG A 395 27.77 -9.84 5.35
N ASN A 396 27.10 -10.81 4.76
CA ASN A 396 27.75 -11.81 3.91
C ASN A 396 28.31 -11.20 2.61
N HIS A 397 27.68 -10.14 2.10
CA HIS A 397 28.08 -9.44 0.89
C HIS A 397 28.98 -8.21 1.13
N LEU A 398 29.27 -7.89 2.38
CA LEU A 398 30.16 -6.79 2.74
C LEU A 398 31.62 -7.23 2.63
N ASN A 399 32.46 -6.47 1.95
CA ASN A 399 33.89 -6.70 1.87
C ASN A 399 34.57 -6.54 3.27
N PRO A 400 35.70 -7.21 3.54
CA PRO A 400 36.50 -6.92 4.73
C PRO A 400 36.93 -5.45 4.77
N GLY A 401 36.71 -4.78 5.90
CA GLY A 401 36.94 -3.34 6.04
C GLY A 401 35.84 -2.45 5.48
N GLY A 402 34.82 -3.03 4.84
CA GLY A 402 33.67 -2.30 4.31
C GLY A 402 32.72 -1.76 5.39
N ALA A 403 31.82 -0.88 4.99
CA ALA A 403 30.84 -0.25 5.85
C ALA A 403 29.41 -0.34 5.31
N VAL A 404 28.46 -0.39 6.21
CA VAL A 404 27.02 -0.31 5.89
C VAL A 404 26.45 0.92 6.58
N MET A 405 25.58 1.67 5.91
CA MET A 405 24.73 2.68 6.53
C MET A 405 23.26 2.34 6.31
N ILE A 406 22.48 2.35 7.38
CA ILE A 406 21.08 1.91 7.39
C ILE A 406 20.23 3.07 7.90
N GLN A 407 19.27 3.52 7.10
CA GLN A 407 18.19 4.36 7.58
C GLN A 407 17.38 3.58 8.64
N SER A 408 17.04 4.18 9.78
CA SER A 408 16.56 3.43 10.93
C SER A 408 15.43 4.12 11.72
N THR A 409 14.57 4.86 11.01
CA THR A 409 13.44 5.60 11.60
C THR A 409 13.85 6.68 12.63
N SER A 410 12.90 7.25 13.33
CA SER A 410 13.14 8.33 14.29
C SER A 410 13.43 7.81 15.70
N PRO A 411 14.60 8.12 16.29
CA PRO A 411 14.87 7.78 17.68
C PRO A 411 14.00 8.59 18.66
N THR A 412 13.46 9.74 18.24
CA THR A 412 12.59 10.58 19.09
C THR A 412 11.15 10.09 19.09
N PHE A 413 10.60 9.73 17.93
CA PHE A 413 9.20 9.30 17.81
C PHE A 413 9.01 7.80 18.02
N ALA A 414 10.03 6.99 17.70
CA ALA A 414 9.98 5.53 17.72
C ALA A 414 11.26 4.94 18.37
N THR A 415 11.61 5.41 19.55
CA THR A 415 12.85 5.07 20.27
C THR A 415 13.09 3.57 20.36
N ASP A 416 12.09 2.80 20.80
CA ASP A 416 12.21 1.34 20.94
C ASP A 416 12.41 0.65 19.59
N VAL A 417 11.84 1.19 18.51
CA VAL A 417 12.00 0.67 17.14
C VAL A 417 13.44 0.90 16.68
N TYR A 418 13.94 2.12 16.82
CA TYR A 418 15.30 2.49 16.45
C TYR A 418 16.35 1.58 17.15
N TRP A 419 16.28 1.44 18.45
CA TRP A 419 17.23 0.62 19.20
C TRP A 419 17.03 -0.89 18.99
N THR A 420 15.83 -1.33 18.61
CA THR A 420 15.60 -2.71 18.18
C THR A 420 16.23 -2.99 16.82
N ILE A 421 16.22 -2.02 15.89
CA ILE A 421 16.96 -2.12 14.62
C ILE A 421 18.46 -2.25 14.90
N ASP A 422 19.03 -1.35 15.69
CA ASP A 422 20.44 -1.41 16.09
C ASP A 422 20.79 -2.78 16.71
N TYR A 423 20.00 -3.24 17.69
CA TYR A 423 20.21 -4.54 18.32
C TYR A 423 20.13 -5.69 17.31
N THR A 424 19.21 -5.65 16.36
CA THR A 424 19.06 -6.68 15.31
C THR A 424 20.29 -6.71 14.38
N VAL A 425 20.83 -5.55 14.02
CA VAL A 425 22.08 -5.43 13.25
C VAL A 425 23.26 -6.04 14.02
N GLN A 426 23.37 -5.77 15.32
CA GLN A 426 24.40 -6.37 16.17
C GLN A 426 24.27 -7.88 16.24
N GLN A 427 23.05 -8.42 16.36
CA GLN A 427 22.82 -9.86 16.39
C GLN A 427 23.14 -10.54 15.03
N ALA A 428 23.15 -9.80 13.93
CA ALA A 428 23.66 -10.30 12.64
C ALA A 428 25.20 -10.45 12.61
N GLY A 429 25.90 -10.02 13.67
CA GLY A 429 27.36 -10.12 13.80
C GLY A 429 28.09 -8.95 13.17
N LEU A 430 27.47 -7.78 13.19
CA LEU A 430 28.06 -6.50 12.84
C LEU A 430 28.25 -5.66 14.12
N HIS A 431 29.21 -4.76 14.08
CA HIS A 431 29.44 -3.75 15.11
C HIS A 431 28.84 -2.45 14.64
N THR A 432 28.11 -1.76 15.50
CA THR A 432 27.30 -0.59 15.15
C THR A 432 27.82 0.69 15.80
N GLU A 433 27.64 1.80 15.09
CA GLU A 433 27.73 3.16 15.59
C GLU A 433 26.47 3.91 15.17
N ASN A 434 25.84 4.59 16.11
CA ASN A 434 24.51 5.15 15.96
C ASN A 434 24.58 6.65 15.74
N LEU A 435 23.78 7.14 14.76
CA LEU A 435 23.71 8.56 14.42
C LEU A 435 22.24 9.00 14.37
N HIS A 436 22.01 10.28 14.65
CA HIS A 436 20.73 10.91 14.39
C HIS A 436 20.90 12.36 13.97
N VAL A 437 19.97 12.86 13.16
CA VAL A 437 20.00 14.22 12.61
C VAL A 437 18.61 14.82 12.58
N ASP A 438 18.51 16.08 12.99
CA ASP A 438 17.26 16.86 12.87
C ASP A 438 17.06 17.33 11.43
N ILE A 439 15.99 16.82 10.79
CA ILE A 439 15.55 17.16 9.45
C ILE A 439 14.23 17.91 9.56
N PRO A 440 14.16 19.21 9.30
CA PRO A 440 12.97 20.03 9.58
C PRO A 440 11.65 19.51 9.00
N SER A 441 11.70 18.78 7.87
CA SER A 441 10.51 18.18 7.25
C SER A 441 10.08 16.85 7.87
N PHE A 442 11.01 16.08 8.48
CA PHE A 442 10.77 14.76 9.08
C PHE A 442 10.81 14.76 10.61
N GLY A 443 11.54 15.71 11.21
CA GLY A 443 11.98 15.67 12.61
C GLY A 443 13.32 14.95 12.76
N ASP A 444 13.58 14.47 13.99
CA ASP A 444 14.80 13.75 14.30
C ASP A 444 14.81 12.36 13.66
N TRP A 445 15.83 12.09 12.82
CA TRP A 445 15.92 10.84 12.05
C TRP A 445 17.20 10.08 12.36
N GLY A 446 17.09 8.76 12.51
CA GLY A 446 18.17 7.90 12.97
C GLY A 446 18.79 7.07 11.86
N PHE A 447 20.09 6.81 12.03
CA PHE A 447 20.89 5.95 11.16
C PHE A 447 21.73 5.00 11.99
N VAL A 448 21.94 3.79 11.49
CA VAL A 448 22.83 2.80 12.07
C VAL A 448 23.96 2.53 11.09
N MET A 449 25.16 2.99 11.42
CA MET A 449 26.37 2.62 10.70
C MET A 449 26.90 1.30 11.24
N ALA A 450 27.33 0.38 10.36
CA ALA A 450 27.77 -0.93 10.79
C ALA A 450 28.99 -1.43 10.00
N LYS A 451 29.85 -2.20 10.65
CA LYS A 451 31.03 -2.86 10.06
C LYS A 451 31.18 -4.29 10.59
N ARG A 452 32.00 -5.10 9.94
CA ARG A 452 32.36 -6.44 10.46
C ARG A 452 33.34 -6.36 11.61
N GLU A 453 34.25 -5.41 11.56
CA GLU A 453 35.27 -5.12 12.57
C GLU A 453 34.68 -4.22 13.67
N GLU A 454 35.32 -4.21 14.83
CA GLU A 454 34.97 -3.30 15.92
C GLU A 454 35.16 -1.85 15.47
N ILE A 455 34.14 -1.02 15.68
CA ILE A 455 34.06 0.37 15.18
C ILE A 455 33.95 1.41 16.29
N ALA A 456 34.26 1.05 17.52
CA ALA A 456 34.20 2.03 18.61
C ALA A 456 34.95 3.31 18.21
N ASP A 457 34.22 4.43 18.25
CA ASP A 457 34.70 5.77 17.92
C ASP A 457 35.20 5.95 16.48
N VAL A 458 34.68 5.18 15.50
CA VAL A 458 35.07 5.35 14.07
C VAL A 458 34.71 6.73 13.56
N VAL A 459 33.57 7.27 13.96
CA VAL A 459 33.14 8.63 13.57
C VAL A 459 34.15 9.69 13.99
N ASP A 460 34.81 9.53 15.13
CA ASP A 460 35.86 10.44 15.61
C ASP A 460 37.14 10.40 14.75
N THR A 461 37.31 9.36 13.92
CA THR A 461 38.49 9.15 13.07
C THR A 461 38.23 9.44 11.59
N ILE A 462 36.98 9.66 11.20
CA ILE A 462 36.60 9.98 9.83
C ILE A 462 37.02 11.42 9.49
N GLU A 463 37.56 11.61 8.30
CA GLU A 463 37.79 12.90 7.67
C GLU A 463 36.92 12.99 6.41
N LEU A 464 35.95 13.91 6.42
CA LEU A 464 35.06 14.12 5.31
C LEU A 464 35.79 14.86 4.18
N LYS A 465 35.91 14.22 3.03
CA LYS A 465 36.60 14.78 1.85
C LYS A 465 35.64 15.39 0.84
N ALA A 466 34.37 14.98 0.87
CA ALA A 466 33.35 15.48 -0.05
C ALA A 466 32.94 16.91 0.28
N GLU A 467 32.59 17.68 -0.72
CA GLU A 467 31.93 18.97 -0.52
C GLU A 467 30.49 18.77 -0.06
N THR A 468 30.17 19.23 1.14
CA THR A 468 28.90 19.06 1.80
C THR A 468 28.24 20.41 2.09
N ARG A 469 26.91 20.42 2.22
CA ARG A 469 26.13 21.60 2.56
C ARG A 469 25.88 21.72 4.06
N PHE A 470 25.76 20.58 4.73
CA PHE A 470 25.39 20.49 6.15
C PHE A 470 26.48 19.81 7.00
N LEU A 471 27.01 18.70 6.52
CA LEU A 471 27.85 17.82 7.31
C LEU A 471 29.32 18.26 7.26
N ASP A 472 29.94 18.45 8.42
CA ASP A 472 31.38 18.55 8.58
C ASP A 472 31.83 17.62 9.73
N ASP A 473 33.13 17.54 9.97
CA ASP A 473 33.67 16.63 11.00
C ASP A 473 33.14 16.94 12.41
N GLU A 474 32.91 18.23 12.76
CA GLU A 474 32.37 18.63 14.07
C GLU A 474 30.88 18.29 14.19
N VAL A 475 30.10 18.53 13.12
CA VAL A 475 28.68 18.16 13.06
C VAL A 475 28.55 16.65 13.14
N LEU A 476 29.35 15.90 12.37
CA LEU A 476 29.31 14.43 12.37
C LEU A 476 29.51 13.85 13.77
N GLN A 477 30.50 14.33 14.53
CA GLN A 477 30.69 13.94 15.91
C GLN A 477 29.48 14.25 16.79
N GLY A 478 28.82 15.38 16.55
CA GLY A 478 27.60 15.77 17.26
C GLY A 478 26.40 14.82 17.02
N LEU A 479 26.34 14.16 15.82
CA LEU A 479 25.25 13.26 15.48
C LEU A 479 25.27 11.92 16.25
N THR A 480 26.34 11.59 16.95
CA THR A 480 26.44 10.38 17.81
C THR A 480 25.93 10.61 19.23
N VAL A 481 25.54 11.84 19.58
CA VAL A 481 25.18 12.23 20.95
C VAL A 481 23.66 12.18 21.13
N PHE A 482 23.18 11.14 21.78
CA PHE A 482 21.76 10.96 22.10
C PHE A 482 21.35 11.63 23.40
N GLY A 483 20.17 12.24 23.42
CA GLY A 483 19.56 12.76 24.64
C GLY A 483 19.18 11.61 25.59
N LYS A 484 19.20 11.87 26.90
CA LYS A 484 18.88 10.83 27.91
C LYS A 484 17.48 10.23 27.76
N ASP A 485 16.59 10.92 27.10
CA ASP A 485 15.19 10.54 26.85
C ASP A 485 15.00 9.72 25.57
N ILE A 486 16.04 9.61 24.75
CA ILE A 486 16.05 8.81 23.51
C ILE A 486 17.24 7.84 23.45
N ASP A 487 18.00 7.72 24.55
CA ASP A 487 19.16 6.83 24.65
C ASP A 487 18.71 5.35 24.75
N ARG A 488 19.62 4.44 24.43
CA ARG A 488 19.43 2.98 24.53
C ARG A 488 19.14 2.51 25.95
N GLU A 489 19.70 3.18 26.95
CA GLU A 489 19.61 2.82 28.38
C GLU A 489 18.41 3.46 29.10
N ILE A 490 17.34 3.82 28.37
CA ILE A 490 16.12 4.34 28.99
C ILE A 490 15.55 3.27 29.93
N GLU A 491 15.47 3.64 31.23
CA GLU A 491 14.62 2.94 32.20
C GLU A 491 13.16 3.35 31.96
N ASN A 492 12.25 2.38 31.85
CA ASN A 492 10.82 2.66 31.79
C ASN A 492 10.37 3.35 33.12
N GLN A 493 9.12 3.83 33.17
CA GLN A 493 8.59 4.50 34.38
C GLN A 493 8.67 3.65 35.66
N ASP A 494 8.90 2.36 35.55
CA ASP A 494 9.05 1.38 36.62
C ASP A 494 10.52 1.09 36.99
N GLY A 495 11.48 1.73 36.28
CA GLY A 495 12.93 1.57 36.52
C GLY A 495 13.50 0.27 35.93
N GLU A 496 12.83 -0.32 34.96
CA GLU A 496 13.30 -1.51 34.24
C GLU A 496 13.91 -1.10 32.90
N SER A 497 15.07 -1.62 32.54
CA SER A 497 15.66 -1.47 31.22
C SER A 497 14.86 -2.26 30.17
N PHE A 498 14.74 -1.72 28.95
CA PHE A 498 14.07 -2.41 27.86
C PHE A 498 14.85 -3.68 27.45
N ASP A 499 14.17 -4.82 27.39
CA ASP A 499 14.75 -6.09 26.96
C ASP A 499 14.62 -6.23 25.43
N TYR A 500 15.66 -5.79 24.70
CA TYR A 500 15.69 -5.83 23.25
C TYR A 500 15.77 -7.27 22.74
N GLN A 501 14.89 -7.60 21.78
CA GLN A 501 14.90 -8.86 21.04
C GLN A 501 15.18 -8.57 19.57
N PRO A 502 15.85 -9.47 18.83
CA PRO A 502 16.07 -9.26 17.41
C PRO A 502 14.76 -9.40 16.62
N ASN A 503 14.53 -8.50 15.67
CA ASN A 503 13.46 -8.65 14.72
C ASN A 503 13.79 -9.76 13.72
N THR A 504 12.91 -10.73 13.53
CA THR A 504 13.14 -11.88 12.66
C THR A 504 11.97 -12.11 11.71
N LEU A 505 12.17 -12.89 10.63
CA LEU A 505 11.09 -13.28 9.72
C LEU A 505 9.97 -14.08 10.43
N ILE A 506 10.31 -14.81 11.49
CA ILE A 506 9.33 -15.63 12.23
C ILE A 506 8.64 -14.82 13.31
N GLU A 507 9.35 -13.90 13.94
CA GLU A 507 8.87 -13.02 14.99
C GLU A 507 9.07 -11.56 14.58
N PRO A 508 8.15 -10.98 13.77
CA PRO A 508 8.26 -9.62 13.24
C PRO A 508 7.80 -8.58 14.29
N ILE A 509 8.61 -8.37 15.32
CA ILE A 509 8.25 -7.54 16.47
C ILE A 509 8.19 -6.04 16.13
N LEU A 510 8.98 -5.57 15.15
CA LEU A 510 9.02 -4.15 14.77
C LEU A 510 7.67 -3.61 14.30
N LEU A 511 6.85 -4.42 13.63
CA LEU A 511 5.53 -3.98 13.16
C LEU A 511 4.65 -3.43 14.28
N GLN A 512 4.52 -4.22 15.36
CA GLN A 512 3.68 -3.82 16.50
C GLN A 512 4.30 -2.65 17.28
N MET A 513 5.63 -2.60 17.37
CA MET A 513 6.34 -1.50 18.03
C MET A 513 6.17 -0.20 17.24
N TYR A 514 6.34 -0.24 15.92
CA TYR A 514 6.17 0.90 15.02
C TYR A 514 4.74 1.45 15.08
N GLU A 515 3.72 0.60 14.96
CA GLU A 515 2.33 1.02 15.10
C GLU A 515 2.05 1.73 16.43
N ARG A 516 2.57 1.20 17.56
CA ARG A 516 2.37 1.82 18.88
C ARG A 516 3.05 3.17 19.01
N ALA A 517 4.28 3.28 18.49
CA ALA A 517 5.06 4.51 18.54
C ALA A 517 4.32 5.66 17.84
N TRP A 518 3.87 5.43 16.60
CA TRP A 518 3.20 6.47 15.82
C TRP A 518 1.73 6.73 16.20
N GLN A 519 1.09 5.88 16.99
CA GLN A 519 -0.25 6.17 17.57
C GLN A 519 -0.22 7.25 18.67
N THR A 520 0.95 7.54 19.20
CA THR A 520 1.13 8.50 20.32
C THR A 520 1.28 9.94 19.80
N TYR A 521 1.61 10.12 18.53
CA TYR A 521 1.80 11.40 17.85
C TYR A 521 0.80 11.58 16.69
#